data_a7b9d697060a0b201d61c5114823c9d7
#
_entry.id   a7b9d697060a0b201d61c5114823c9d7
#
_cell.length_a   1.000
_cell.length_b   1.000
_cell.length_c   1.000
_cell.angle_alpha   90.00
_cell.angle_beta   90.00
_cell.angle_gamma   90.00
#
_symmetry.space_group_name_H-M   'P 1'
#
loop_
_entity.id
_entity.type
_entity.pdbx_description
1 polymer ?
#
loop_
_entity_poly.entity_id
_entity_poly.type
_entity_poly.pdbx_seq_one_letter_code
_entity_poly.pdbx_strand_id
1 'polypeptide(L)' 'RSTGAGLRLDRRTRMMYDERHVFINGESFRAAGRDARLMRDLADARRLPASQCERLSPDAQAVVADWVAQGWAHDE' A
#
# COMPACT_ATOMS: atom_id res chain seq x y z
N ARG A 1 11.57 -8.88 8.43
CA ARG A 1 11.25 -7.98 7.34
C ARG A 1 12.38 -6.99 7.06
N SER A 2 12.64 -6.75 5.83
CA SER A 2 13.69 -5.84 5.43
C SER A 2 13.40 -4.42 5.92
N THR A 3 14.41 -3.78 6.50
CA THR A 3 14.28 -2.40 6.95
C THR A 3 14.86 -1.47 5.89
N GLY A 4 14.31 -0.26 5.84
CA GLY A 4 14.78 0.74 4.90
C GLY A 4 14.26 0.57 3.49
N ALA A 5 13.48 -0.46 3.24
CA ALA A 5 12.91 -0.66 1.92
C ALA A 5 11.59 0.09 1.79
N GLY A 6 11.41 0.74 0.68
CA GLY A 6 10.12 1.31 0.34
C GLY A 6 9.24 0.25 -0.31
N LEU A 7 8.13 0.71 -0.86
CA LEU A 7 7.16 -0.16 -1.52
C LEU A 7 6.85 0.40 -2.90
N ARG A 8 6.73 -0.46 -3.88
CA ARG A 8 6.40 -0.06 -5.24
C ARG A 8 5.31 -1.00 -5.78
N LEU A 9 4.29 -0.43 -6.39
CA LEU A 9 3.26 -1.24 -7.02
C LEU A 9 3.81 -1.93 -8.26
N ASP A 10 3.41 -3.19 -8.46
CA ASP A 10 3.73 -3.87 -9.70
C ASP A 10 3.11 -3.09 -10.86
N ARG A 11 3.79 -3.10 -12.01
CA ARG A 11 3.36 -2.32 -13.16
C ARG A 11 1.96 -2.70 -13.65
N ARG A 12 1.49 -3.91 -13.36
CA ARG A 12 0.15 -4.38 -13.74
C ARG A 12 -0.90 -4.11 -12.69
N THR A 13 -0.49 -3.67 -11.52
CA THR A 13 -1.41 -3.44 -10.41
C THR A 13 -2.22 -2.18 -10.66
N ARG A 14 -3.53 -2.29 -10.45
CA ARG A 14 -4.43 -1.16 -10.51
C ARG A 14 -4.90 -0.85 -9.10
N MET A 15 -4.67 0.37 -8.66
CA MET A 15 -5.05 0.81 -7.33
C MET A 15 -5.80 2.12 -7.42
N MET A 16 -6.95 2.15 -6.78
CA MET A 16 -7.80 3.34 -6.71
C MET A 16 -8.27 3.51 -5.28
N TYR A 17 -8.88 4.64 -5.00
CA TYR A 17 -9.37 4.90 -3.65
C TYR A 17 -10.59 5.83 -3.68
N ASP A 18 -11.36 5.76 -2.61
CA ASP A 18 -12.38 6.75 -2.33
C ASP A 18 -12.16 7.26 -0.90
N GLU A 19 -13.16 7.88 -0.31
CA GLU A 19 -13.00 8.51 1.00
C GLU A 19 -12.68 7.52 2.12
N ARG A 20 -13.08 6.26 1.97
CA ARG A 20 -13.00 5.27 3.05
C ARG A 20 -12.36 3.96 2.64
N HIS A 21 -12.20 3.74 1.35
CA HIS A 21 -11.76 2.45 0.84
C HIS A 21 -10.61 2.60 -0.13
N VAL A 22 -9.83 1.54 -0.19
CA VAL A 22 -8.78 1.39 -1.18
C VAL A 22 -9.15 0.18 -2.02
N PHE A 23 -9.05 0.31 -3.32
CA PHE A 23 -9.36 -0.77 -4.26
C PHE A 23 -8.10 -1.16 -4.99
N ILE A 24 -7.76 -2.42 -4.95
CA ILE A 24 -6.57 -2.93 -5.62
C ILE A 24 -6.92 -4.25 -6.30
N ASN A 25 -6.70 -4.28 -7.61
CA ASN A 25 -6.92 -5.49 -8.42
C ASN A 25 -8.28 -6.15 -8.18
N GLY A 26 -9.31 -5.35 -7.99
CA GLY A 26 -10.67 -5.84 -7.80
C GLY A 26 -11.06 -6.14 -6.37
N GLU A 27 -10.13 -6.00 -5.43
CA GLU A 27 -10.43 -6.17 -4.01
C GLU A 27 -10.49 -4.83 -3.31
N SER A 28 -11.28 -4.74 -2.27
CA SER A 28 -11.42 -3.51 -1.52
C SER A 28 -10.98 -3.71 -0.08
N PHE A 29 -10.36 -2.67 0.47
CA PHE A 29 -9.89 -2.65 1.84
C PHE A 29 -10.28 -1.34 2.47
N ARG A 30 -10.71 -1.39 3.72
CA ARG A 30 -11.06 -0.19 4.43
C ARG A 30 -9.80 0.46 4.99
N ALA A 31 -9.68 1.77 4.81
CA ALA A 31 -8.57 2.52 5.35
C ALA A 31 -9.10 3.83 5.93
N ALA A 32 -8.48 4.28 7.01
CA ALA A 32 -8.90 5.50 7.68
C ALA A 32 -7.69 6.22 8.26
N GLY A 33 -7.82 7.53 8.47
CA GLY A 33 -6.79 8.32 9.10
C GLY A 33 -5.48 8.31 8.32
N ARG A 34 -4.40 8.03 9.05
CA ARG A 34 -3.06 8.00 8.46
C ARG A 34 -2.93 6.95 7.37
N ASP A 35 -3.51 5.77 7.60
CA ASP A 35 -3.44 4.70 6.62
C ASP A 35 -4.09 5.10 5.31
N ALA A 36 -5.23 5.78 5.36
CA ALA A 36 -5.91 6.25 4.16
C ALA A 36 -5.02 7.21 3.37
N ARG A 37 -4.36 8.13 4.07
CA ARG A 37 -3.47 9.09 3.42
C ARG A 37 -2.29 8.37 2.75
N LEU A 38 -1.69 7.44 3.45
CA LEU A 38 -0.53 6.70 2.92
C LEU A 38 -0.93 5.83 1.74
N MET A 39 -2.12 5.23 1.79
CA MET A 39 -2.61 4.43 0.67
C MET A 39 -2.92 5.29 -0.55
N ARG A 40 -3.41 6.51 -0.35
CA ARG A 40 -3.61 7.44 -1.47
C ARG A 40 -2.29 7.82 -2.10
N ASP A 41 -1.27 8.08 -1.29
CA ASP A 41 0.06 8.40 -1.79
C ASP A 41 0.61 7.23 -2.61
N LEU A 42 0.43 6.02 -2.12
CA LEU A 42 0.86 4.83 -2.85
C LEU A 42 0.13 4.70 -4.18
N ALA A 43 -1.18 4.93 -4.20
CA ALA A 43 -1.96 4.83 -5.44
C ALA A 43 -1.54 5.89 -6.45
N ASP A 44 -1.35 7.12 -6.00
CA ASP A 44 -1.04 8.24 -6.88
C ASP A 44 0.38 8.17 -7.43
N ALA A 45 1.36 7.91 -6.56
CA ALA A 45 2.76 7.86 -6.96
C ALA A 45 3.19 6.47 -7.41
N ARG A 46 2.40 5.47 -7.11
CA ARG A 46 2.67 4.06 -7.37
C ARG A 46 3.87 3.52 -6.59
N ARG A 47 4.27 4.27 -5.57
CA ARG A 47 5.36 3.87 -4.68
C ARG A 47 5.21 4.60 -3.36
N LEU A 48 5.80 4.03 -2.32
CA LEU A 48 5.75 4.59 -0.98
C LEU A 48 7.14 4.47 -0.37
N PRO A 49 7.77 5.58 0.02
CA PRO A 49 9.10 5.53 0.63
C PRO A 49 9.10 4.75 1.94
N ALA A 50 10.26 4.23 2.30
CA ALA A 50 10.39 3.44 3.53
C ALA A 50 9.91 4.21 4.76
N SER A 51 10.23 5.50 4.85
CA SER A 51 9.82 6.33 5.97
C SER A 51 8.31 6.42 6.10
N GLN A 52 7.59 6.37 4.98
CA GLN A 52 6.14 6.39 4.98
C GLN A 52 5.57 4.99 5.29
N CYS A 53 6.21 3.95 4.79
CA CYS A 53 5.78 2.59 5.07
C CYS A 53 5.79 2.30 6.57
N GLU A 54 6.76 2.83 7.29
CA GLU A 54 6.87 2.64 8.73
C GLU A 54 5.72 3.28 9.50
N ARG A 55 5.02 4.22 8.89
CA ARG A 55 3.90 4.90 9.52
C ARG A 55 2.59 4.17 9.38
N LEU A 56 2.53 3.15 8.54
CA LEU A 56 1.33 2.34 8.40
C LEU A 56 1.04 1.62 9.72
N SER A 57 -0.24 1.50 10.05
CA SER A 57 -0.64 0.73 11.22
C SER A 57 -0.25 -0.75 11.03
N PRO A 58 -0.18 -1.53 12.12
CA PRO A 58 0.10 -2.96 11.98
C PRO A 58 -0.86 -3.68 11.04
N ASP A 59 -2.13 -3.30 11.08
CA ASP A 59 -3.13 -3.89 10.18
C ASP A 59 -2.83 -3.56 8.72
N ALA A 60 -2.51 -2.30 8.43
CA ALA A 60 -2.19 -1.88 7.09
C ALA A 60 -0.88 -2.53 6.61
N GLN A 61 0.09 -2.68 7.50
CA GLN A 61 1.33 -3.36 7.14
C GLN A 61 1.09 -4.81 6.77
N ALA A 62 0.19 -5.48 7.47
CA ALA A 62 -0.18 -6.86 7.15
C ALA A 62 -0.84 -6.95 5.78
N VAL A 63 -1.72 -6.01 5.46
CA VAL A 63 -2.37 -5.95 4.15
C VAL A 63 -1.34 -5.75 3.05
N VAL A 64 -0.43 -4.82 3.24
CA VAL A 64 0.62 -4.53 2.25
C VAL A 64 1.55 -5.73 2.08
N ALA A 65 1.89 -6.42 3.17
CA ALA A 65 2.70 -7.62 3.10
C ALA A 65 2.03 -8.71 2.26
N ASP A 66 0.71 -8.83 2.38
CA ASP A 66 -0.06 -9.76 1.57
C ASP A 66 0.01 -9.39 0.09
N TRP A 67 -0.08 -8.09 -0.22
CA TRP A 67 0.05 -7.63 -1.60
C TRP A 67 1.41 -7.99 -2.19
N VAL A 68 2.47 -7.86 -1.40
CA VAL A 68 3.82 -8.24 -1.84
C VAL A 68 3.87 -9.75 -2.08
N ALA A 69 3.27 -10.53 -1.20
CA ALA A 69 3.23 -11.99 -1.35
C ALA A 69 2.50 -12.41 -2.62
N GLN A 70 1.50 -11.65 -3.03
CA GLN A 70 0.73 -11.94 -4.25
C GLN A 70 1.38 -11.39 -5.51
N GLY A 71 2.46 -10.65 -5.39
CA GLY A 71 3.11 -10.03 -6.54
C GLY A 71 2.49 -8.73 -6.99
N TRP A 72 1.55 -8.18 -6.22
CA TRP A 72 0.90 -6.92 -6.56
C TRP A 72 1.77 -5.71 -6.23
N ALA A 73 2.71 -5.89 -5.32
CA ALA A 73 3.66 -4.85 -4.94
C ALA A 73 5.02 -5.48 -4.66
N HIS A 74 6.03 -4.65 -4.65
CA HIS A 74 7.41 -5.12 -4.47
C HIS A 74 8.12 -4.21 -3.47
N ASP A 75 9.00 -4.80 -2.67
CA ASP A 75 9.90 -4.01 -1.84
C ASP A 75 10.95 -3.36 -2.74
N GLU A 76 11.23 -2.09 -2.43
CA GLU A 76 12.29 -1.37 -3.16
C GLU A 76 13.59 -1.35 -2.41
#